data_cefc27cbd7a9380bdbf0a4edf67a0941
#
_entry.id   cefc27cbd7a9380bdbf0a4edf67a0941
#
_cell.length_a   1.000
_cell.length_b   1.000
_cell.length_c   1.000
_cell.angle_alpha   90.00
_cell.angle_beta   90.00
_cell.angle_gamma   90.00
#
_symmetry.space_group_name_H-M   'P 1'
#
loop_
_entity.id
_entity.type
_entity.pdbx_description
1 polymer ?
#
loop_
_entity_poly.entity_id
_entity_poly.type
_entity_poly.pdbx_seq_one_letter_code
_entity_poly.pdbx_strand_id
1 'polypeptide(L)'
;MLSLLALAMMQLPQNPSPMTDSTRDHVRVESRAVAGAHHNLSVGTLLVPYGRMATRPLVVHFHGEGNLVETVIHRWRDNAAVISVVAGGGSDVYAAAIGSGEKFRQLLAEGQQKCSCVFRPIYLTSFSAGYGAVREILRDPLSVERVDGVVLADSLHASYETGDKPGPVVPADLDSLFDFAKLAAEGSKRMLVTHSEVFPGTFASTTETADYLLTQLHLKRKAIMRWGALGMQQLSEAHLGNFHLLGFAGNTAPDHLDHFHAIYDWLKKL
;
A
#
# COMPACT_ATOMS: atom_id res chain seq x y z
N MET A 1 7.73 5.10 -27.73
CA MET A 1 8.90 5.95 -27.45
C MET A 1 8.80 6.69 -26.10
N LEU A 2 7.63 7.13 -25.66
CA LEU A 2 7.44 7.78 -24.34
C LEU A 2 7.71 6.85 -23.12
N SER A 3 7.50 5.55 -23.27
CA SER A 3 7.71 4.56 -22.18
C SER A 3 9.18 4.37 -21.76
N LEU A 4 10.11 4.52 -22.69
CA LEU A 4 11.55 4.41 -22.41
C LEU A 4 12.13 5.66 -21.73
N LEU A 5 11.57 6.84 -22.01
CA LEU A 5 11.98 8.08 -21.34
C LEU A 5 11.53 8.12 -19.87
N ALA A 6 10.35 7.60 -19.55
CA ALA A 6 9.87 7.53 -18.18
C ALA A 6 10.72 6.56 -17.32
N LEU A 7 11.13 5.41 -17.89
CA LEU A 7 12.07 4.51 -17.24
C LEU A 7 13.47 5.11 -17.05
N ALA A 8 13.92 5.93 -18.02
CA ALA A 8 15.22 6.59 -17.92
C ALA A 8 15.25 7.70 -16.87
N MET A 9 14.11 8.38 -16.61
CA MET A 9 14.02 9.37 -15.53
C MET A 9 14.04 8.74 -14.13
N MET A 10 13.56 7.51 -13.97
CA MET A 10 13.68 6.76 -12.71
C MET A 10 15.11 6.27 -12.41
N GLN A 11 16.02 6.39 -13.37
CA GLN A 11 17.43 5.97 -13.24
C GLN A 11 18.42 7.12 -13.09
N LEU A 12 17.95 8.36 -12.91
CA LEU A 12 18.88 9.42 -12.51
C LEU A 12 19.50 9.03 -11.17
N PRO A 13 20.84 9.04 -11.06
CA PRO A 13 21.49 8.69 -9.81
C PRO A 13 21.09 9.72 -8.75
N GLN A 14 20.13 9.33 -7.91
CA GLN A 14 19.88 10.05 -6.68
C GLN A 14 21.11 9.86 -5.79
N ASN A 15 21.50 10.89 -5.06
CA ASN A 15 22.55 10.72 -4.08
C ASN A 15 22.17 9.57 -3.13
N PRO A 16 23.00 8.53 -2.99
CA PRO A 16 22.66 7.44 -2.11
C PRO A 16 22.44 7.98 -0.70
N SER A 17 21.43 7.45 -0.01
CA SER A 17 21.21 7.79 1.38
C SER A 17 22.48 7.47 2.17
N PRO A 18 23.01 8.41 2.98
CA PRO A 18 24.21 8.18 3.79
C PRO A 18 23.99 7.10 4.86
N MET A 19 22.71 6.71 5.08
CA MET A 19 22.31 5.69 6.04
C MET A 19 22.11 4.31 5.40
N THR A 20 22.21 4.21 4.06
CA THR A 20 22.01 2.97 3.33
C THR A 20 23.34 2.39 2.90
N ASP A 21 23.60 1.13 3.24
CA ASP A 21 24.71 0.39 2.63
C ASP A 21 24.38 0.17 1.15
N SER A 22 25.18 0.76 0.26
CA SER A 22 25.02 0.63 -1.18
C SER A 22 25.24 -0.81 -1.68
N THR A 23 25.80 -1.66 -0.86
CA THR A 23 26.06 -3.08 -1.16
C THR A 23 25.01 -4.01 -0.58
N ARG A 24 23.95 -3.45 0.03
CA ARG A 24 22.88 -4.25 0.63
C ARG A 24 22.22 -5.16 -0.41
N ASP A 25 22.16 -6.45 -0.09
CA ASP A 25 21.38 -7.39 -0.89
C ASP A 25 19.89 -7.11 -0.75
N HIS A 26 19.21 -6.95 -1.89
CA HIS A 26 17.76 -6.82 -1.94
C HIS A 26 17.12 -8.20 -1.98
N VAL A 27 16.92 -8.80 -0.80
CA VAL A 27 16.27 -10.09 -0.68
C VAL A 27 14.84 -10.01 -1.21
N ARG A 28 14.50 -10.83 -2.20
CA ARG A 28 13.18 -10.84 -2.82
C ARG A 28 12.38 -12.08 -2.42
N VAL A 29 11.09 -11.89 -2.23
CA VAL A 29 10.16 -13.00 -2.18
C VAL A 29 10.00 -13.53 -3.61
N GLU A 30 10.31 -14.80 -3.84
CA GLU A 30 10.07 -15.43 -5.13
C GLU A 30 8.57 -15.59 -5.36
N SER A 31 8.11 -15.17 -6.54
CA SER A 31 6.73 -15.37 -6.98
C SER A 31 6.48 -16.86 -7.19
N ARG A 32 5.40 -17.37 -6.62
CA ARG A 32 5.00 -18.78 -6.72
C ARG A 32 3.51 -18.90 -6.93
N ALA A 33 3.08 -19.91 -7.66
CA ALA A 33 1.67 -20.21 -7.75
C ALA A 33 1.10 -20.60 -6.37
N VAL A 34 0.09 -19.89 -5.92
CA VAL A 34 -0.62 -20.22 -4.67
C VAL A 34 -1.80 -21.15 -4.99
N ALA A 35 -1.92 -22.21 -4.21
CA ALA A 35 -2.96 -23.20 -4.41
C ALA A 35 -4.34 -22.65 -4.03
N GLY A 36 -5.27 -22.62 -4.99
CA GLY A 36 -6.61 -22.08 -4.79
C GLY A 36 -7.40 -22.00 -6.09
N ALA A 37 -8.64 -21.53 -5.99
CA ALA A 37 -9.48 -21.22 -7.15
C ALA A 37 -9.29 -19.76 -7.53
N HIS A 38 -8.98 -19.50 -8.79
CA HIS A 38 -8.89 -18.18 -9.36
C HIS A 38 -10.17 -17.81 -10.09
N HIS A 39 -10.69 -16.61 -9.83
CA HIS A 39 -11.88 -16.08 -10.46
C HIS A 39 -11.61 -14.68 -11.01
N ASN A 40 -11.92 -14.45 -12.27
CA ASN A 40 -11.96 -13.09 -12.81
C ASN A 40 -13.15 -12.36 -12.20
N LEU A 41 -12.91 -11.14 -11.73
CA LEU A 41 -13.92 -10.22 -11.23
C LEU A 41 -14.11 -9.06 -12.22
N SER A 42 -15.12 -8.24 -11.97
CA SER A 42 -15.33 -6.98 -12.71
C SER A 42 -14.09 -6.07 -12.67
N VAL A 43 -13.32 -6.13 -11.58
CA VAL A 43 -12.02 -5.48 -11.43
C VAL A 43 -11.05 -6.46 -10.76
N GLY A 44 -9.98 -6.81 -11.47
CA GLY A 44 -8.92 -7.69 -10.94
C GLY A 44 -9.29 -9.18 -10.89
N THR A 45 -8.52 -9.92 -10.13
CA THR A 45 -8.61 -11.37 -9.99
C THR A 45 -8.72 -11.74 -8.51
N LEU A 46 -9.64 -12.65 -8.18
CA LEU A 46 -9.79 -13.20 -6.84
C LEU A 46 -9.13 -14.59 -6.77
N LEU A 47 -8.19 -14.76 -5.85
CA LEU A 47 -7.74 -16.06 -5.37
C LEU A 47 -8.52 -16.45 -4.11
N VAL A 48 -9.12 -17.63 -4.13
CA VAL A 48 -9.73 -18.29 -2.96
C VAL A 48 -8.91 -19.54 -2.63
N PRO A 49 -8.11 -19.55 -1.56
CA PRO A 49 -7.38 -20.74 -1.13
C PRO A 49 -8.33 -21.92 -0.89
N TYR A 50 -7.88 -23.15 -1.18
CA TYR A 50 -8.69 -24.35 -0.98
C TYR A 50 -9.14 -24.52 0.47
N GLY A 51 -10.22 -25.25 0.67
CA GLY A 51 -10.87 -25.46 1.96
C GLY A 51 -12.14 -24.61 2.13
N ARG A 52 -13.16 -25.21 2.72
CA ARG A 52 -14.45 -24.52 2.98
C ARG A 52 -14.37 -23.73 4.27
N MET A 53 -14.72 -22.45 4.18
CA MET A 53 -14.82 -21.56 5.33
C MET A 53 -16.05 -20.67 5.17
N ALA A 54 -16.87 -20.55 6.21
CA ALA A 54 -18.02 -19.65 6.20
C ALA A 54 -17.59 -18.17 6.23
N THR A 55 -16.47 -17.89 6.88
CA THR A 55 -15.88 -16.55 6.97
C THR A 55 -14.39 -16.65 6.66
N ARG A 56 -13.89 -15.72 5.88
CA ARG A 56 -12.51 -15.71 5.41
C ARG A 56 -11.92 -14.28 5.44
N PRO A 57 -10.68 -14.08 5.93
CA PRO A 57 -10.00 -12.81 5.74
C PRO A 57 -9.84 -12.48 4.25
N LEU A 58 -10.00 -11.22 3.90
CA LEU A 58 -9.73 -10.72 2.55
C LEU A 58 -8.66 -9.65 2.59
N VAL A 59 -7.72 -9.74 1.65
CA VAL A 59 -6.84 -8.63 1.29
C VAL A 59 -7.17 -8.19 -0.12
N VAL A 60 -7.50 -6.91 -0.31
CA VAL A 60 -7.61 -6.29 -1.63
C VAL A 60 -6.34 -5.49 -1.86
N HIS A 61 -5.55 -5.90 -2.83
CA HIS A 61 -4.24 -5.29 -3.13
C HIS A 61 -4.25 -4.56 -4.46
N PHE A 62 -3.63 -3.39 -4.47
CA PHE A 62 -3.52 -2.52 -5.63
C PHE A 62 -2.06 -2.28 -5.99
N HIS A 63 -1.73 -2.51 -7.26
CA HIS A 63 -0.44 -2.34 -7.91
C HIS A 63 0.60 -3.40 -7.54
N GLY A 64 1.31 -3.87 -8.54
CA GLY A 64 2.36 -4.89 -8.44
C GLY A 64 2.15 -6.03 -9.44
N GLU A 65 2.78 -7.17 -9.18
CA GLU A 65 2.66 -8.38 -9.99
C GLU A 65 1.73 -9.36 -9.28
N GLY A 66 0.67 -9.84 -9.97
CA GLY A 66 -0.43 -10.58 -9.37
C GLY A 66 -0.01 -11.83 -8.60
N ASN A 67 0.83 -12.69 -9.18
CA ASN A 67 1.29 -13.90 -8.48
C ASN A 67 2.15 -13.60 -7.27
N LEU A 68 2.94 -12.53 -7.33
CA LEU A 68 3.74 -12.09 -6.18
C LEU A 68 2.83 -11.54 -5.07
N VAL A 69 1.78 -10.78 -5.43
CA VAL A 69 0.75 -10.34 -4.47
C VAL A 69 0.18 -11.54 -3.72
N GLU A 70 -0.27 -12.56 -4.45
CA GLU A 70 -0.83 -13.78 -3.85
C GLU A 70 0.19 -14.47 -2.95
N THR A 71 1.45 -14.58 -3.40
CA THR A 71 2.55 -15.19 -2.63
C THR A 71 2.81 -14.45 -1.32
N VAL A 72 2.91 -13.13 -1.34
CA VAL A 72 3.21 -12.35 -0.13
C VAL A 72 2.03 -12.34 0.85
N ILE A 73 0.79 -12.31 0.36
CA ILE A 73 -0.39 -12.40 1.22
C ILE A 73 -0.51 -13.80 1.83
N HIS A 74 -0.33 -14.84 1.04
CA HIS A 74 -0.35 -16.22 1.53
C HIS A 74 0.75 -16.50 2.57
N ARG A 75 1.92 -15.85 2.45
CA ARG A 75 2.99 -15.89 3.46
C ARG A 75 2.58 -15.24 4.79
N TRP A 76 1.70 -14.25 4.76
CA TRP A 76 1.11 -13.68 5.96
C TRP A 76 0.05 -14.61 6.55
N ARG A 77 -0.88 -15.09 5.71
CA ARG A 77 -1.98 -15.96 6.15
C ARG A 77 -2.48 -16.82 4.99
N ASP A 78 -2.27 -18.11 5.11
CA ASP A 78 -2.53 -19.10 4.05
C ASP A 78 -4.02 -19.29 3.69
N ASN A 79 -4.93 -18.94 4.60
CA ASN A 79 -6.37 -19.01 4.37
C ASN A 79 -7.01 -17.68 3.93
N ALA A 80 -6.24 -16.61 3.76
CA ALA A 80 -6.77 -15.34 3.29
C ALA A 80 -7.13 -15.39 1.80
N ALA A 81 -8.31 -14.88 1.44
CA ALA A 81 -8.64 -14.59 0.06
C ALA A 81 -7.89 -13.33 -0.39
N VAL A 82 -7.56 -13.25 -1.67
CA VAL A 82 -6.81 -12.13 -2.24
C VAL A 82 -7.53 -11.61 -3.46
N ILE A 83 -7.87 -10.33 -3.51
CA ILE A 83 -8.23 -9.65 -4.75
C ILE A 83 -7.01 -8.84 -5.19
N SER A 84 -6.44 -9.18 -6.33
CA SER A 84 -5.31 -8.49 -6.94
C SER A 84 -5.79 -7.59 -8.07
N VAL A 85 -5.54 -6.27 -7.97
CA VAL A 85 -5.86 -5.30 -9.01
C VAL A 85 -4.57 -4.76 -9.60
N VAL A 86 -4.29 -5.14 -10.84
CA VAL A 86 -3.11 -4.72 -11.59
C VAL A 86 -3.58 -3.96 -12.83
N ALA A 87 -3.57 -2.63 -12.79
CA ALA A 87 -4.19 -1.79 -13.80
C ALA A 87 -3.20 -0.94 -14.63
N GLY A 88 -1.98 -0.72 -14.15
CA GLY A 88 -0.98 0.11 -14.86
C GLY A 88 -0.05 0.87 -13.94
N GLY A 89 0.56 1.95 -14.44
CA GLY A 89 1.63 2.68 -13.75
C GLY A 89 1.21 3.95 -12.99
N GLY A 90 0.01 4.48 -13.20
CA GLY A 90 -0.43 5.75 -12.62
C GLY A 90 -1.46 5.56 -11.50
N SER A 91 -1.46 6.43 -10.50
CA SER A 91 -2.46 6.40 -9.41
C SER A 91 -3.87 6.71 -9.89
N ASP A 92 -4.02 7.55 -10.90
CA ASP A 92 -5.26 7.87 -11.60
C ASP A 92 -5.87 6.65 -12.30
N VAL A 93 -5.03 5.75 -12.83
CA VAL A 93 -5.47 4.50 -13.44
C VAL A 93 -6.12 3.60 -12.39
N TYR A 94 -5.56 3.52 -11.18
CA TYR A 94 -6.12 2.76 -10.06
C TYR A 94 -7.38 3.42 -9.50
N ALA A 95 -7.39 4.75 -9.38
CA ALA A 95 -8.58 5.51 -9.01
C ALA A 95 -9.74 5.25 -9.99
N ALA A 96 -9.46 5.30 -11.30
CA ALA A 96 -10.46 5.03 -12.34
C ALA A 96 -10.93 3.57 -12.36
N ALA A 97 -10.03 2.61 -12.14
CA ALA A 97 -10.36 1.18 -12.11
C ALA A 97 -11.39 0.87 -11.01
N ILE A 98 -11.21 1.42 -9.81
CA ILE A 98 -12.17 1.25 -8.71
C ILE A 98 -13.37 2.19 -8.87
N GLY A 99 -13.16 3.40 -9.36
CA GLY A 99 -14.15 4.38 -9.77
C GLY A 99 -14.97 5.00 -8.64
N SER A 100 -15.42 4.22 -7.66
CA SER A 100 -16.17 4.72 -6.49
C SER A 100 -16.26 3.68 -5.37
N GLY A 101 -16.60 4.13 -4.16
CA GLY A 101 -16.87 3.23 -3.04
C GLY A 101 -18.03 2.27 -3.29
N GLU A 102 -19.05 2.68 -4.08
CA GLU A 102 -20.13 1.77 -4.47
C GLU A 102 -19.60 0.61 -5.32
N LYS A 103 -18.78 0.89 -6.33
CA LYS A 103 -18.15 -0.17 -7.14
C LYS A 103 -17.27 -1.09 -6.30
N PHE A 104 -16.56 -0.55 -5.32
CA PHE A 104 -15.81 -1.37 -4.37
C PHE A 104 -16.73 -2.31 -3.59
N ARG A 105 -17.87 -1.84 -3.07
CA ARG A 105 -18.84 -2.71 -2.38
C ARG A 105 -19.46 -3.76 -3.30
N GLN A 106 -19.70 -3.42 -4.57
CA GLN A 106 -20.15 -4.39 -5.60
C GLN A 106 -19.06 -5.44 -5.85
N LEU A 107 -17.79 -5.04 -5.94
CA LEU A 107 -16.65 -5.95 -6.09
C LEU A 107 -16.55 -6.93 -4.89
N LEU A 108 -16.76 -6.44 -3.65
CA LEU A 108 -16.82 -7.31 -2.48
C LEU A 108 -17.96 -8.32 -2.55
N ALA A 109 -19.15 -7.89 -2.97
CA ALA A 109 -20.32 -8.76 -3.12
C ALA A 109 -20.09 -9.84 -4.20
N GLU A 110 -19.52 -9.45 -5.34
CA GLU A 110 -19.12 -10.36 -6.42
C GLU A 110 -18.12 -11.41 -5.90
N GLY A 111 -17.07 -10.97 -5.21
CA GLY A 111 -16.06 -11.86 -4.63
C GLY A 111 -16.66 -12.84 -3.60
N GLN A 112 -17.54 -12.37 -2.73
CA GLN A 112 -18.22 -13.23 -1.73
C GLN A 112 -19.12 -14.29 -2.40
N GLN A 113 -19.77 -13.93 -3.50
CA GLN A 113 -20.56 -14.88 -4.29
C GLN A 113 -19.66 -15.97 -4.89
N LYS A 114 -18.50 -15.59 -5.48
CA LYS A 114 -17.53 -16.55 -6.05
C LYS A 114 -16.91 -17.44 -4.99
N CYS A 115 -16.57 -16.87 -3.82
CA CYS A 115 -16.02 -17.61 -2.68
C CYS A 115 -17.06 -18.50 -1.98
N SER A 116 -18.35 -18.20 -2.09
CA SER A 116 -19.44 -18.75 -1.24
C SER A 116 -19.10 -18.59 0.26
N CYS A 117 -18.53 -17.44 0.64
CA CYS A 117 -18.08 -17.11 1.99
C CYS A 117 -18.31 -15.62 2.30
N VAL A 118 -18.26 -15.26 3.57
CA VAL A 118 -18.24 -13.86 4.03
C VAL A 118 -16.80 -13.40 4.20
N PHE A 119 -16.44 -12.25 3.63
CA PHE A 119 -15.14 -11.64 3.86
C PHE A 119 -15.11 -10.84 5.15
N ARG A 120 -14.31 -11.31 6.11
CA ARG A 120 -14.05 -10.63 7.38
C ARG A 120 -12.83 -11.24 8.09
N PRO A 121 -11.86 -10.41 8.57
CA PRO A 121 -11.72 -8.98 8.31
C PRO A 121 -11.37 -8.66 6.85
N ILE A 122 -11.53 -7.38 6.45
CA ILE A 122 -11.16 -6.87 5.12
C ILE A 122 -10.02 -5.87 5.27
N TYR A 123 -8.93 -6.12 4.58
CA TYR A 123 -7.77 -5.24 4.53
C TYR A 123 -7.56 -4.70 3.12
N LEU A 124 -7.27 -3.40 3.01
CA LEU A 124 -6.74 -2.80 1.79
C LEU A 124 -5.22 -2.72 1.90
N THR A 125 -4.53 -3.12 0.86
CA THR A 125 -3.08 -2.93 0.76
C THR A 125 -2.74 -2.30 -0.57
N SER A 126 -1.76 -1.43 -0.60
CA SER A 126 -1.25 -0.86 -1.85
C SER A 126 0.25 -0.74 -1.83
N PHE A 127 0.81 -0.78 -3.03
CA PHE A 127 2.20 -0.46 -3.29
C PHE A 127 2.26 0.67 -4.32
N SER A 128 3.22 1.62 -4.18
CA SER A 128 3.45 2.68 -5.17
C SER A 128 2.14 3.37 -5.61
N ALA A 129 1.82 3.37 -6.89
CA ALA A 129 0.64 3.99 -7.49
C ALA A 129 -0.71 3.44 -6.99
N GLY A 130 -0.74 2.28 -6.35
CA GLY A 130 -1.97 1.64 -5.88
C GLY A 130 -2.78 2.44 -4.87
N TYR A 131 -2.15 3.43 -4.20
CA TYR A 131 -2.85 4.31 -3.25
C TYR A 131 -4.03 5.07 -3.87
N GLY A 132 -4.01 5.30 -5.19
CA GLY A 132 -5.11 5.96 -5.89
C GLY A 132 -6.44 5.24 -5.71
N ALA A 133 -6.45 3.90 -5.78
CA ALA A 133 -7.66 3.12 -5.50
C ALA A 133 -8.06 3.18 -4.02
N VAL A 134 -7.09 3.08 -3.10
CA VAL A 134 -7.36 3.15 -1.66
C VAL A 134 -7.99 4.49 -1.30
N ARG A 135 -7.45 5.59 -1.85
CA ARG A 135 -8.00 6.95 -1.68
C ARG A 135 -9.46 7.04 -2.12
N GLU A 136 -9.81 6.50 -3.30
CA GLU A 136 -11.19 6.54 -3.80
C GLU A 136 -12.15 5.69 -2.96
N ILE A 137 -11.71 4.52 -2.49
CA ILE A 137 -12.50 3.65 -1.60
C ILE A 137 -12.80 4.38 -0.29
N LEU A 138 -11.80 5.02 0.30
CA LEU A 138 -11.93 5.68 1.61
C LEU A 138 -12.70 7.00 1.57
N ARG A 139 -12.97 7.57 0.41
CA ARG A 139 -13.89 8.72 0.25
C ARG A 139 -15.36 8.36 0.55
N ASP A 140 -15.70 7.09 0.53
CA ASP A 140 -17.06 6.62 0.76
C ASP A 140 -17.20 6.04 2.18
N PRO A 141 -18.01 6.67 3.05
CA PRO A 141 -18.18 6.23 4.43
C PRO A 141 -18.65 4.78 4.56
N LEU A 142 -19.54 4.32 3.66
CA LEU A 142 -20.04 2.94 3.68
C LEU A 142 -18.96 1.92 3.34
N SER A 143 -17.97 2.31 2.54
CA SER A 143 -16.79 1.48 2.28
C SER A 143 -15.82 1.49 3.46
N VAL A 144 -15.64 2.65 4.11
CA VAL A 144 -14.84 2.76 5.35
C VAL A 144 -15.38 1.83 6.45
N GLU A 145 -16.70 1.73 6.60
CA GLU A 145 -17.30 0.78 7.57
C GLU A 145 -16.88 -0.66 7.33
N ARG A 146 -16.71 -1.07 6.06
CA ARG A 146 -16.37 -2.44 5.64
C ARG A 146 -14.88 -2.76 5.81
N VAL A 147 -14.02 -1.75 5.80
CA VAL A 147 -12.56 -1.92 5.85
C VAL A 147 -12.08 -1.94 7.30
N ASP A 148 -11.41 -3.01 7.71
CA ASP A 148 -10.87 -3.17 9.07
C ASP A 148 -9.46 -2.57 9.18
N GLY A 149 -8.69 -2.53 8.09
CA GLY A 149 -7.35 -1.95 8.11
C GLY A 149 -6.77 -1.65 6.73
N VAL A 150 -5.77 -0.77 6.73
CA VAL A 150 -5.06 -0.29 5.52
C VAL A 150 -3.55 -0.42 5.70
N VAL A 151 -2.86 -0.93 4.69
CA VAL A 151 -1.40 -0.89 4.57
C VAL A 151 -1.02 -0.11 3.31
N LEU A 152 -0.27 0.96 3.47
CA LEU A 152 0.33 1.71 2.38
C LEU A 152 1.84 1.42 2.36
N ALA A 153 2.25 0.49 1.49
CA ALA A 153 3.63 0.05 1.37
C ALA A 153 4.39 0.94 0.38
N ASP A 154 5.07 1.97 0.89
CA ASP A 154 5.69 3.05 0.10
C ASP A 154 4.73 3.57 -0.99
N SER A 155 3.50 3.85 -0.56
CA SER A 155 2.33 4.01 -1.42
C SER A 155 1.43 5.13 -0.88
N LEU A 156 1.99 6.34 -0.73
CA LEU A 156 1.27 7.53 -0.33
C LEU A 156 1.92 8.73 -1.01
N HIS A 157 1.27 9.24 -2.05
CA HIS A 157 1.74 10.40 -2.79
C HIS A 157 0.63 11.44 -2.92
N ALA A 158 1.01 12.68 -3.16
CA ALA A 158 0.11 13.79 -3.41
C ALA A 158 0.69 14.72 -4.47
N SER A 159 -0.14 15.53 -5.06
CA SER A 159 0.30 16.63 -5.92
C SER A 159 0.92 17.74 -5.07
N TYR A 160 1.74 18.59 -5.68
CA TYR A 160 2.15 19.84 -5.09
C TYR A 160 1.20 20.97 -5.49
N GLU A 161 0.93 21.91 -4.59
CA GLU A 161 0.17 23.13 -4.90
C GLU A 161 0.88 23.98 -5.99
N THR A 162 2.18 23.83 -6.11
CA THR A 162 3.04 24.47 -7.11
C THR A 162 3.05 23.77 -8.48
N GLY A 163 2.25 22.73 -8.66
CA GLY A 163 2.23 21.88 -9.85
C GLY A 163 3.29 20.78 -9.78
N ASP A 164 4.18 20.71 -10.76
CA ASP A 164 5.22 19.67 -10.88
C ASP A 164 6.57 20.03 -10.23
N LYS A 165 6.58 21.00 -9.32
CA LYS A 165 7.75 21.43 -8.56
C LYS A 165 7.54 21.19 -7.07
N PRO A 166 8.61 20.84 -6.31
CA PRO A 166 8.52 20.69 -4.88
C PRO A 166 7.92 21.92 -4.18
N GLY A 167 6.99 21.66 -3.27
CA GLY A 167 6.25 22.68 -2.55
C GLY A 167 5.28 22.06 -1.54
N PRO A 168 4.33 22.86 -1.00
CA PRO A 168 3.28 22.31 -0.15
C PRO A 168 2.47 21.23 -0.89
N VAL A 169 2.11 20.17 -0.17
CA VAL A 169 1.26 19.11 -0.70
C VAL A 169 -0.18 19.58 -0.81
N VAL A 170 -0.91 19.13 -1.82
CA VAL A 170 -2.36 19.38 -1.97
C VAL A 170 -3.11 18.57 -0.91
N PRO A 171 -3.75 19.21 0.09
CA PRO A 171 -4.42 18.48 1.19
C PRO A 171 -5.53 17.54 0.71
N ALA A 172 -6.32 17.98 -0.28
CA ALA A 172 -7.42 17.18 -0.83
C ALA A 172 -7.01 15.82 -1.41
N ASP A 173 -5.74 15.67 -1.78
CA ASP A 173 -5.20 14.37 -2.20
C ASP A 173 -5.03 13.39 -1.04
N LEU A 174 -5.00 13.88 0.20
CA LEU A 174 -4.71 13.12 1.40
C LEU A 174 -5.90 13.01 2.39
N ASP A 175 -6.96 13.81 2.21
CA ASP A 175 -8.07 13.95 3.17
C ASP A 175 -8.67 12.60 3.59
N SER A 176 -9.06 11.75 2.64
CA SER A 176 -9.69 10.45 2.96
C SER A 176 -8.75 9.47 3.66
N LEU A 177 -7.46 9.56 3.35
CA LEU A 177 -6.41 8.75 3.98
C LEU A 177 -6.12 9.27 5.38
N PHE A 178 -6.11 10.59 5.57
CA PHE A 178 -5.98 11.22 6.88
C PHE A 178 -7.19 10.92 7.78
N ASP A 179 -8.41 10.98 7.25
CA ASP A 179 -9.62 10.62 8.01
C ASP A 179 -9.56 9.16 8.48
N PHE A 180 -9.09 8.24 7.65
CA PHE A 180 -8.88 6.86 8.06
C PHE A 180 -7.75 6.71 9.10
N ALA A 181 -6.67 7.51 8.97
CA ALA A 181 -5.58 7.56 9.96
C ALA A 181 -6.09 8.02 11.34
N LYS A 182 -7.02 8.99 11.40
CA LYS A 182 -7.69 9.40 12.65
C LYS A 182 -8.46 8.23 13.29
N LEU A 183 -9.26 7.52 12.50
CA LEU A 183 -9.98 6.33 13.00
C LEU A 183 -9.04 5.25 13.52
N ALA A 184 -7.87 5.08 12.89
CA ALA A 184 -6.85 4.17 13.39
C ALA A 184 -6.18 4.71 14.67
N ALA A 185 -5.88 6.00 14.74
CA ALA A 185 -5.33 6.63 15.94
C ALA A 185 -6.29 6.54 17.15
N GLU A 186 -7.59 6.60 16.91
CA GLU A 186 -8.65 6.41 17.90
C GLU A 186 -8.89 4.92 18.28
N GLY A 187 -8.24 3.98 17.57
CA GLY A 187 -8.32 2.55 17.86
C GLY A 187 -9.49 1.80 17.18
N SER A 188 -10.35 2.48 16.43
CA SER A 188 -11.51 1.88 15.76
C SER A 188 -11.15 1.15 14.46
N LYS A 189 -10.08 1.58 13.79
CA LYS A 189 -9.51 0.98 12.58
C LYS A 189 -8.03 0.68 12.80
N ARG A 190 -7.35 0.16 11.76
CA ARG A 190 -5.90 -0.10 11.78
C ARG A 190 -5.25 0.47 10.53
N MET A 191 -4.15 1.17 10.67
CA MET A 191 -3.42 1.71 9.53
C MET A 191 -1.93 1.61 9.73
N LEU A 192 -1.25 1.12 8.71
CA LEU A 192 0.21 1.12 8.66
C LEU A 192 0.66 1.78 7.36
N VAL A 193 1.52 2.78 7.50
CA VAL A 193 2.17 3.48 6.41
C VAL A 193 3.66 3.21 6.50
N THR A 194 4.26 2.76 5.41
CA THR A 194 5.71 2.70 5.27
C THR A 194 6.17 3.67 4.19
N HIS A 195 7.37 4.21 4.32
CA HIS A 195 7.96 5.05 3.29
C HIS A 195 9.46 4.80 3.17
N SER A 196 9.96 4.96 1.95
CA SER A 196 11.39 5.05 1.61
C SER A 196 11.85 6.50 1.59
N GLU A 197 13.10 6.74 1.17
CA GLU A 197 13.66 8.06 0.88
C GLU A 197 13.63 8.38 -0.64
N VAL A 198 12.88 7.62 -1.44
CA VAL A 198 12.73 7.90 -2.87
C VAL A 198 12.01 9.23 -3.06
N PHE A 199 12.66 10.13 -3.82
CA PHE A 199 12.16 11.47 -4.10
C PHE A 199 11.85 11.63 -5.59
N PRO A 200 10.57 11.65 -5.98
CA PRO A 200 10.16 11.76 -7.40
C PRO A 200 10.45 13.12 -8.03
N GLY A 201 10.38 14.20 -7.24
CA GLY A 201 10.66 15.56 -7.66
C GLY A 201 9.51 16.29 -8.38
N THR A 202 8.56 15.58 -8.97
CA THR A 202 7.40 16.15 -9.69
C THR A 202 6.07 16.00 -8.95
N PHE A 203 6.07 15.21 -7.90
CA PHE A 203 4.96 15.04 -6.96
C PHE A 203 5.54 14.68 -5.59
N ALA A 204 4.75 14.83 -4.54
CA ALA A 204 5.22 14.62 -3.18
C ALA A 204 5.64 13.15 -2.94
N SER A 205 6.82 12.99 -2.37
CA SER A 205 7.35 11.69 -1.94
C SER A 205 6.52 11.10 -0.83
N THR A 206 6.69 9.81 -0.61
CA THR A 206 6.06 9.11 0.52
C THR A 206 6.57 9.61 1.88
N THR A 207 7.77 10.18 1.94
CA THR A 207 8.29 10.88 3.13
C THR A 207 7.54 12.18 3.41
N GLU A 208 7.34 13.04 2.39
CA GLU A 208 6.66 14.34 2.54
C GLU A 208 5.19 14.14 2.93
N THR A 209 4.50 13.21 2.31
CA THR A 209 3.11 12.89 2.66
C THR A 209 3.00 12.23 4.03
N ALA A 210 3.96 11.41 4.44
CA ALA A 210 4.04 10.88 5.79
C ALA A 210 4.23 12.00 6.82
N ASP A 211 5.08 13.00 6.56
CA ASP A 211 5.27 14.16 7.42
C ASP A 211 4.01 15.02 7.51
N TYR A 212 3.26 15.13 6.39
CA TYR A 212 1.95 15.77 6.41
C TYR A 212 0.99 15.06 7.38
N LEU A 213 0.83 13.73 7.28
CA LEU A 213 -0.04 12.96 8.19
C LEU A 213 0.38 13.13 9.65
N LEU A 214 1.68 13.07 9.94
CA LEU A 214 2.18 13.25 11.31
C LEU A 214 1.88 14.64 11.84
N THR A 215 2.05 15.67 11.02
CA THR A 215 1.73 17.06 11.39
C THR A 215 0.24 17.21 11.72
N GLN A 216 -0.63 16.66 10.90
CA GLN A 216 -2.08 16.71 11.10
C GLN A 216 -2.54 15.90 12.33
N LEU A 217 -1.86 14.79 12.65
CA LEU A 217 -2.10 13.98 13.85
C LEU A 217 -1.38 14.50 15.11
N HIS A 218 -0.65 15.61 15.02
CA HIS A 218 0.19 16.16 16.08
C HIS A 218 1.22 15.15 16.62
N LEU A 219 1.74 14.29 15.76
CA LEU A 219 2.74 13.28 16.09
C LEU A 219 4.14 13.73 15.68
N LYS A 220 5.13 13.19 16.38
CA LYS A 220 6.54 13.37 16.04
C LYS A 220 7.17 12.02 15.70
N ARG A 221 8.04 12.00 14.71
CA ARG A 221 8.90 10.85 14.44
C ARG A 221 9.84 10.61 15.61
N LYS A 222 9.92 9.35 16.00
CA LYS A 222 11.00 8.88 16.88
C LYS A 222 12.09 8.31 15.98
N ALA A 223 13.30 8.87 16.07
CA ALA A 223 14.46 8.31 15.40
C ALA A 223 14.82 6.96 16.02
N ILE A 224 15.04 5.98 15.19
CA ILE A 224 15.50 4.64 15.58
C ILE A 224 16.52 4.15 14.57
N MET A 225 17.24 3.08 14.89
CA MET A 225 18.03 2.33 13.94
C MET A 225 17.87 0.85 14.25
N ARG A 226 17.20 0.15 13.36
CA ARG A 226 17.05 -1.31 13.44
C ARG A 226 16.83 -1.92 12.06
N TRP A 227 17.19 -3.18 11.93
CA TRP A 227 16.91 -3.95 10.73
C TRP A 227 15.46 -4.44 10.75
N GLY A 228 14.72 -4.13 9.69
CA GLY A 228 13.33 -4.54 9.48
C GLY A 228 13.22 -5.77 8.58
N ALA A 229 12.04 -5.92 8.00
CA ALA A 229 11.77 -6.97 7.01
C ALA A 229 12.76 -6.92 5.84
N LEU A 230 13.15 -8.07 5.32
CA LEU A 230 14.03 -8.21 4.14
C LEU A 230 15.37 -7.45 4.26
N GLY A 231 15.85 -7.19 5.48
CA GLY A 231 17.09 -6.44 5.70
C GLY A 231 16.96 -4.93 5.46
N MET A 232 15.77 -4.37 5.33
CA MET A 232 15.58 -2.92 5.27
C MET A 232 15.98 -2.25 6.57
N GLN A 233 16.72 -1.15 6.48
CA GLN A 233 17.12 -0.37 7.64
C GLN A 233 16.01 0.62 8.01
N GLN A 234 15.35 0.39 9.13
CA GLN A 234 14.34 1.31 9.65
C GLN A 234 15.03 2.47 10.41
N LEU A 235 14.70 3.71 10.04
CA LEU A 235 15.29 4.92 10.58
C LEU A 235 14.34 5.69 11.50
N SER A 236 13.06 5.52 11.35
CA SER A 236 12.06 6.23 12.16
C SER A 236 10.79 5.43 12.35
N GLU A 237 10.07 5.80 13.40
CA GLU A 237 8.72 5.33 13.66
C GLU A 237 7.87 6.42 14.31
N ALA A 238 6.55 6.34 14.09
CA ALA A 238 5.55 7.05 14.87
C ALA A 238 4.32 6.15 15.03
N HIS A 239 3.63 6.24 16.15
CA HIS A 239 2.37 5.51 16.35
C HIS A 239 1.45 6.28 17.30
N LEU A 240 0.15 6.08 17.10
CA LEU A 240 -0.92 6.52 18.00
C LEU A 240 -2.09 5.56 17.85
N GLY A 241 -2.52 4.92 18.94
CA GLY A 241 -3.51 3.85 18.87
C GLY A 241 -3.07 2.74 17.91
N ASN A 242 -3.88 2.47 16.90
CA ASN A 242 -3.61 1.49 15.85
C ASN A 242 -3.05 2.13 14.55
N PHE A 243 -2.67 3.39 14.58
CA PHE A 243 -1.94 4.05 13.48
C PHE A 243 -0.44 3.85 13.69
N HIS A 244 0.23 3.34 12.66
CA HIS A 244 1.68 3.14 12.64
C HIS A 244 2.28 3.76 11.38
N LEU A 245 3.41 4.46 11.52
CA LEU A 245 4.18 4.99 10.41
C LEU A 245 5.65 4.61 10.61
N LEU A 246 6.25 3.99 9.58
CA LEU A 246 7.59 3.44 9.63
C LEU A 246 8.40 4.00 8.45
N GLY A 247 9.52 4.67 8.73
CA GLY A 247 10.42 5.21 7.73
C GLY A 247 11.68 4.35 7.58
N PHE A 248 12.05 4.08 6.33
CA PHE A 248 13.18 3.22 5.98
C PHE A 248 14.20 3.97 5.13
N ALA A 249 15.48 3.66 5.33
CA ALA A 249 16.55 4.11 4.46
C ALA A 249 16.41 3.51 3.06
N GLY A 250 16.85 4.26 2.07
CA GLY A 250 16.92 3.83 0.69
C GLY A 250 16.15 4.75 -0.26
N ASN A 251 16.82 5.14 -1.34
CA ASN A 251 16.31 6.09 -2.33
C ASN A 251 16.40 5.56 -3.77
N THR A 252 16.51 4.24 -3.91
CA THR A 252 16.59 3.58 -5.22
C THR A 252 15.31 2.78 -5.52
N ALA A 253 15.11 2.41 -6.79
CA ALA A 253 14.00 1.55 -7.19
C ALA A 253 14.00 0.17 -6.48
N PRO A 254 15.13 -0.50 -6.24
CA PRO A 254 15.17 -1.68 -5.39
C PRO A 254 14.68 -1.44 -3.97
N ASP A 255 15.03 -0.32 -3.32
CA ASP A 255 14.55 0.01 -1.97
C ASP A 255 13.03 0.19 -1.96
N HIS A 256 12.48 0.87 -2.97
CA HIS A 256 11.03 1.00 -3.16
C HIS A 256 10.34 -0.36 -3.27
N LEU A 257 10.89 -1.26 -4.10
CA LEU A 257 10.33 -2.61 -4.30
C LEU A 257 10.36 -3.48 -3.03
N ASP A 258 11.31 -3.26 -2.11
CA ASP A 258 11.39 -4.02 -0.86
C ASP A 258 10.12 -3.85 -0.02
N HIS A 259 9.47 -2.68 -0.06
CA HIS A 259 8.21 -2.42 0.64
C HIS A 259 7.08 -3.33 0.13
N PHE A 260 7.03 -3.58 -1.19
CA PHE A 260 6.07 -4.50 -1.79
C PHE A 260 6.32 -5.95 -1.33
N HIS A 261 7.56 -6.42 -1.45
CA HIS A 261 7.92 -7.77 -1.03
C HIS A 261 7.71 -8.02 0.47
N ALA A 262 7.67 -6.96 1.29
CA ALA A 262 7.49 -7.04 2.74
C ALA A 262 6.02 -6.91 3.20
N ILE A 263 5.02 -6.83 2.31
CA ILE A 263 3.60 -6.67 2.66
C ILE A 263 3.14 -7.71 3.68
N TYR A 264 3.64 -8.96 3.60
CA TYR A 264 3.34 -10.00 4.59
C TYR A 264 3.75 -9.62 6.02
N ASP A 265 4.82 -8.85 6.17
CA ASP A 265 5.30 -8.39 7.47
C ASP A 265 4.52 -7.15 7.94
N TRP A 266 4.15 -6.28 7.02
CA TRP A 266 3.29 -5.13 7.32
C TRP A 266 1.92 -5.55 7.84
N LEU A 267 1.31 -6.54 7.22
CA LEU A 267 0.01 -7.10 7.64
C LEU A 267 0.07 -7.76 9.03
N LYS A 268 1.23 -8.25 9.48
CA LYS A 268 1.41 -8.77 10.86
C LYS A 268 1.40 -7.68 11.92
N LYS A 269 1.66 -6.44 11.52
CA LYS A 269 1.75 -5.28 12.41
C LYS A 269 0.40 -4.53 12.56
N LEU A 270 -0.59 -4.91 11.74
CA LEU A 270 -1.97 -4.51 11.92
C LEU A 270 -2.65 -5.39 12.98
#